data_3e7d70fdd639c9e1fed8b42816b875fa
#
_entry.id   3e7d70fdd639c9e1fed8b42816b875fa
#
_cell.length_a   1.000
_cell.length_b   1.000
_cell.length_c   1.000
_cell.angle_alpha   90.00
_cell.angle_beta   90.00
_cell.angle_gamma   90.00
#
_symmetry.space_group_name_H-M   'P 1'
#
loop_
_entity.id
_entity.type
_entity.pdbx_description
1 polymer ?
#
loop_
_entity_poly.entity_id
_entity_poly.type
_entity_poly.pdbx_seq_one_letter_code
_entity_poly.pdbx_strand_id
1 'polypeptide(L)'
;MKFDIGGTMPFADILWNVKFTKHLPDEKMVPTLSNFTYDVYFYGTNLETSQALEFDINQFFNGMSFIWGHECRIASGHEWDTWDNINMHWVKSGIPCNPVSNSWNHLVIQAQRTSDNRLLFKSITLNGKTNTLNRYDNPSPTTWYGLTINYQMDGNSQQQPYSVHLDKLNFTYE
;
A
#
# COMPACT_ATOMS: atom_id res chain seq x y z
N MET A 1 -7.90 11.96 -7.80
CA MET A 1 -7.09 11.44 -8.93
C MET A 1 -7.86 10.31 -9.57
N LYS A 2 -7.71 10.08 -10.90
CA LYS A 2 -8.35 8.96 -11.61
C LYS A 2 -7.27 8.12 -12.30
N PHE A 3 -7.41 6.82 -12.23
CA PHE A 3 -6.56 5.83 -12.88
C PHE A 3 -7.44 4.88 -13.69
N ASP A 4 -7.06 4.62 -14.92
CA ASP A 4 -7.79 3.76 -15.84
C ASP A 4 -6.85 2.65 -16.33
N ILE A 5 -7.24 1.40 -16.15
CA ILE A 5 -6.52 0.25 -16.70
C ILE A 5 -7.37 -0.44 -17.76
N GLY A 6 -6.72 -0.93 -18.80
CA GLY A 6 -7.39 -1.60 -19.92
C GLY A 6 -6.35 -2.08 -20.93
N GLY A 7 -6.82 -2.40 -22.13
CA GLY A 7 -5.95 -2.90 -23.21
C GLY A 7 -5.99 -4.42 -23.29
N THR A 8 -4.96 -5.01 -23.93
CA THR A 8 -4.95 -6.46 -24.25
C THR A 8 -3.86 -7.24 -23.56
N MET A 9 -2.99 -6.57 -22.78
CA MET A 9 -1.90 -7.22 -22.06
C MET A 9 -2.39 -7.70 -20.69
N PRO A 10 -2.48 -9.01 -20.43
CA PRO A 10 -2.84 -9.54 -19.13
C PRO A 10 -1.90 -9.03 -18.02
N PHE A 11 -2.46 -8.81 -16.84
CA PHE A 11 -1.71 -8.36 -15.65
C PHE A 11 -0.95 -7.04 -15.84
N ALA A 12 -1.47 -6.15 -16.71
CA ALA A 12 -0.93 -4.79 -16.78
C ALA A 12 -1.18 -4.05 -15.46
N ASP A 13 -0.27 -3.19 -15.08
CA ASP A 13 -0.34 -2.41 -13.86
C ASP A 13 -0.29 -0.89 -14.11
N ILE A 14 -0.72 -0.12 -13.12
CA ILE A 14 -0.52 1.33 -13.04
C ILE A 14 -0.01 1.64 -11.65
N LEU A 15 1.21 2.14 -11.56
CA LEU A 15 1.82 2.62 -10.32
C LEU A 15 1.84 4.15 -10.28
N TRP A 16 1.31 4.72 -9.21
CA TRP A 16 1.47 6.12 -8.84
C TRP A 16 2.23 6.24 -7.53
N ASN A 17 3.14 7.22 -7.44
CA ASN A 17 3.86 7.48 -6.19
C ASN A 17 4.14 8.97 -5.96
N VAL A 18 4.33 9.32 -4.69
CA VAL A 18 4.96 10.58 -4.27
C VAL A 18 6.24 10.24 -3.52
N LYS A 19 7.34 10.92 -3.86
CA LYS A 19 8.66 10.67 -3.28
C LYS A 19 9.23 11.94 -2.64
N PHE A 20 9.66 11.80 -1.40
CA PHE A 20 10.41 12.80 -0.64
C PHE A 20 11.87 12.34 -0.49
N THR A 21 12.82 13.11 -1.07
CA THR A 21 14.23 12.68 -1.19
C THR A 21 15.20 13.36 -0.22
N LYS A 22 14.83 14.49 0.37
CA LYS A 22 15.69 15.24 1.31
C LYS A 22 14.95 15.59 2.58
N HIS A 23 14.00 16.51 2.47
CA HIS A 23 13.17 16.98 3.57
C HIS A 23 11.70 16.73 3.23
N LEU A 24 10.92 16.49 4.25
CA LEU A 24 9.48 16.48 4.15
C LEU A 24 8.95 17.93 4.19
N PRO A 25 7.66 18.17 3.88
CA PRO A 25 7.07 19.51 3.92
C PRO A 25 7.22 20.25 5.25
N ASP A 26 7.36 19.53 6.36
CA ASP A 26 7.56 20.05 7.72
C ASP A 26 9.03 20.04 8.17
N GLU A 27 9.97 19.96 7.23
CA GLU A 27 11.42 19.94 7.44
C GLU A 27 11.96 18.74 8.25
N LYS A 28 11.12 17.76 8.60
CA LYS A 28 11.59 16.54 9.25
C LYS A 28 12.47 15.74 8.31
N MET A 29 13.43 15.03 8.90
CA MET A 29 14.32 14.13 8.16
C MET A 29 13.76 12.72 8.09
N VAL A 30 13.88 12.07 6.95
CA VAL A 30 13.39 10.71 6.73
C VAL A 30 13.82 9.71 7.82
N PRO A 31 15.08 9.69 8.30
CA PRO A 31 15.49 8.74 9.34
C PRO A 31 14.86 8.94 10.72
N THR A 32 14.27 10.09 10.99
CA THR A 32 13.64 10.37 12.30
C THR A 32 12.21 9.87 12.40
N LEU A 33 11.59 9.54 11.28
CA LEU A 33 10.20 9.11 11.21
C LEU A 33 10.07 7.64 11.62
N SER A 34 9.04 7.34 12.40
CA SER A 34 8.79 5.99 12.91
C SER A 34 7.35 5.54 12.86
N ASN A 35 6.38 6.44 12.86
CA ASN A 35 4.96 6.10 12.79
C ASN A 35 4.34 6.69 11.53
N PHE A 36 3.52 5.89 10.86
CA PHE A 36 2.93 6.25 9.58
C PHE A 36 1.45 5.88 9.54
N THR A 37 0.66 6.80 8.99
CA THR A 37 -0.75 6.52 8.66
C THR A 37 -1.02 6.93 7.22
N TYR A 38 -1.49 5.98 6.42
CA TYR A 38 -1.98 6.18 5.06
C TYR A 38 -3.52 6.15 5.12
N ASP A 39 -4.15 7.28 4.87
CA ASP A 39 -5.60 7.46 4.94
C ASP A 39 -6.12 7.93 3.58
N VAL A 40 -7.02 7.17 2.96
CA VAL A 40 -7.50 7.47 1.60
C VAL A 40 -8.93 7.00 1.38
N TYR A 41 -9.68 7.76 0.60
CA TYR A 41 -10.92 7.30 -0.01
C TYR A 41 -10.64 6.84 -1.44
N PHE A 42 -11.16 5.66 -1.80
CA PHE A 42 -11.08 5.17 -3.16
C PHE A 42 -12.45 4.68 -3.67
N TYR A 43 -12.70 4.93 -4.94
CA TYR A 43 -13.90 4.48 -5.65
C TYR A 43 -13.45 3.66 -6.85
N GLY A 44 -13.81 2.39 -6.90
CA GLY A 44 -13.46 1.50 -8.00
C GLY A 44 -14.70 1.04 -8.78
N THR A 45 -14.61 1.11 -10.11
CA THR A 45 -15.59 0.48 -10.99
C THR A 45 -15.20 -0.99 -11.19
N ASN A 46 -16.16 -1.91 -11.13
CA ASN A 46 -15.92 -3.33 -11.44
C ASN A 46 -14.68 -3.91 -10.75
N LEU A 47 -14.50 -3.68 -9.45
CA LEU A 47 -13.31 -4.14 -8.72
C LEU A 47 -13.06 -5.65 -8.86
N GLU A 48 -14.11 -6.44 -9.10
CA GLU A 48 -13.99 -7.88 -9.35
C GLU A 48 -13.17 -8.23 -10.62
N THR A 49 -12.91 -7.25 -11.48
CA THR A 49 -12.05 -7.43 -12.66
C THR A 49 -10.58 -7.11 -12.38
N SER A 50 -10.27 -6.65 -11.18
CA SER A 50 -8.91 -6.38 -10.78
C SER A 50 -8.19 -7.65 -10.32
N GLN A 51 -6.87 -7.69 -10.46
CA GLN A 51 -6.02 -8.65 -9.76
C GLN A 51 -5.87 -8.23 -8.30
N ALA A 52 -5.43 -6.98 -8.09
CA ALA A 52 -5.19 -6.42 -6.78
C ALA A 52 -5.20 -4.88 -6.80
N LEU A 53 -5.30 -4.30 -5.61
CA LEU A 53 -5.01 -2.91 -5.33
C LEU A 53 -3.94 -2.85 -4.25
N GLU A 54 -2.85 -2.11 -4.49
CA GLU A 54 -1.73 -1.98 -3.56
C GLU A 54 -1.66 -0.57 -2.98
N PHE A 55 -1.35 -0.49 -1.68
CA PHE A 55 -1.19 0.75 -0.94
C PHE A 55 0.04 0.64 -0.06
N ASP A 56 1.13 1.35 -0.42
CA ASP A 56 2.42 1.14 0.20
C ASP A 56 2.94 2.40 0.87
N ILE A 57 3.68 2.17 1.93
CA ILE A 57 4.53 3.15 2.60
C ILE A 57 5.95 2.61 2.54
N ASN A 58 6.89 3.38 1.98
CA ASN A 58 8.27 2.93 1.85
C ASN A 58 9.22 3.96 2.43
N GLN A 59 10.11 3.52 3.30
CA GLN A 59 11.16 4.35 3.89
C GLN A 59 12.53 3.77 3.59
N PHE A 60 13.46 4.61 3.11
CA PHE A 60 14.80 4.20 2.71
C PHE A 60 15.84 5.11 3.35
N PHE A 61 16.74 4.56 4.16
CA PHE A 61 17.86 5.29 4.75
C PHE A 61 18.92 4.34 5.33
N ASN A 62 20.13 4.81 5.47
CA ASN A 62 21.27 4.05 6.06
C ASN A 62 21.44 2.65 5.47
N GLY A 63 21.24 2.49 4.17
CA GLY A 63 21.37 1.21 3.50
C GLY A 63 20.21 0.23 3.73
N MET A 64 19.13 0.65 4.38
CA MET A 64 17.97 -0.16 4.72
C MET A 64 16.72 0.28 3.95
N SER A 65 15.99 -0.70 3.47
CA SER A 65 14.68 -0.57 2.80
C SER A 65 13.59 -1.12 3.70
N PHE A 66 12.64 -0.28 4.06
CA PHE A 66 11.44 -0.64 4.82
C PHE A 66 10.24 -0.46 3.90
N ILE A 67 9.67 -1.56 3.40
CA ILE A 67 8.49 -1.57 2.53
C ILE A 67 7.31 -2.14 3.32
N TRP A 68 6.39 -1.27 3.77
CA TRP A 68 5.09 -1.68 4.28
C TRP A 68 4.12 -1.78 3.11
N GLY A 69 4.29 -2.82 2.30
CA GLY A 69 3.40 -3.12 1.19
C GLY A 69 2.12 -3.80 1.69
N HIS A 70 0.97 -3.29 1.24
CA HIS A 70 -0.34 -3.84 1.55
C HIS A 70 -1.11 -4.05 0.24
N GLU A 71 -1.35 -5.29 -0.09
CA GLU A 71 -2.11 -5.69 -1.27
C GLU A 71 -3.52 -6.15 -0.87
N CYS A 72 -4.55 -5.47 -1.38
CA CYS A 72 -5.90 -6.01 -1.39
C CYS A 72 -6.04 -6.92 -2.61
N ARG A 73 -5.77 -8.21 -2.44
CA ARG A 73 -5.87 -9.22 -3.48
C ARG A 73 -7.33 -9.57 -3.74
N ILE A 74 -7.90 -9.04 -4.82
CA ILE A 74 -9.28 -9.29 -5.25
C ILE A 74 -9.38 -10.67 -5.92
N ALA A 75 -8.57 -10.91 -6.94
CA ALA A 75 -8.49 -12.22 -7.56
C ALA A 75 -7.98 -13.26 -6.57
N SER A 76 -8.65 -14.41 -6.50
CA SER A 76 -8.23 -15.54 -5.65
C SER A 76 -8.35 -15.33 -4.14
N GLY A 77 -9.42 -14.70 -3.67
CA GLY A 77 -9.79 -14.85 -2.29
C GLY A 77 -10.15 -13.62 -1.48
N HIS A 78 -10.09 -12.41 -2.02
CA HIS A 78 -10.49 -11.19 -1.31
C HIS A 78 -9.81 -11.06 0.06
N GLU A 79 -8.48 -11.06 0.04
CA GLU A 79 -7.67 -11.07 1.25
C GLU A 79 -6.61 -9.97 1.21
N TRP A 80 -6.30 -9.37 2.35
CA TRP A 80 -5.13 -8.51 2.49
C TRP A 80 -3.87 -9.36 2.58
N ASP A 81 -2.91 -9.05 1.71
CA ASP A 81 -1.57 -9.59 1.79
C ASP A 81 -0.60 -8.47 2.22
N THR A 82 0.53 -8.84 2.82
CA THR A 82 1.59 -7.91 3.24
C THR A 82 2.92 -8.33 2.64
N TRP A 83 3.75 -7.36 2.28
CA TRP A 83 5.05 -7.63 1.65
C TRP A 83 6.06 -8.22 2.64
N ASP A 84 6.73 -9.29 2.24
CA ASP A 84 7.92 -9.82 2.92
C ASP A 84 9.17 -9.20 2.31
N ASN A 85 9.85 -8.34 3.09
CA ASN A 85 11.00 -7.57 2.62
C ASN A 85 12.24 -8.42 2.37
N ILE A 86 12.36 -9.56 3.02
CA ILE A 86 13.53 -10.43 2.91
C ILE A 86 13.36 -11.41 1.74
N ASN A 87 12.20 -12.05 1.66
CA ASN A 87 11.95 -13.09 0.65
C ASN A 87 11.31 -12.53 -0.62
N MET A 88 10.94 -11.24 -0.65
CA MET A 88 10.39 -10.51 -1.79
C MET A 88 9.15 -11.19 -2.38
N HIS A 89 8.16 -11.47 -1.54
CA HIS A 89 6.88 -12.02 -1.95
C HIS A 89 5.73 -11.55 -1.05
N TRP A 90 4.51 -11.69 -1.52
CA TRP A 90 3.32 -11.39 -0.75
C TRP A 90 2.99 -12.51 0.25
N VAL A 91 2.67 -12.12 1.48
CA VAL A 91 2.30 -13.02 2.59
C VAL A 91 0.85 -12.77 2.97
N LYS A 92 0.05 -13.83 2.96
CA LYS A 92 -1.35 -13.78 3.36
C LYS A 92 -1.51 -13.37 4.84
N SER A 93 -2.42 -12.46 5.11
CA SER A 93 -2.68 -11.99 6.46
C SER A 93 -3.84 -12.72 7.16
N GLY A 94 -4.68 -13.42 6.42
CA GLY A 94 -5.94 -13.98 6.91
C GLY A 94 -7.06 -12.94 7.09
N ILE A 95 -6.82 -11.68 6.71
CA ILE A 95 -7.78 -10.58 6.87
C ILE A 95 -8.55 -10.39 5.56
N PRO A 96 -9.89 -10.47 5.56
CA PRO A 96 -10.68 -10.23 4.35
C PRO A 96 -10.49 -8.80 3.82
N CYS A 97 -10.31 -8.67 2.50
CA CYS A 97 -10.36 -7.42 1.76
C CYS A 97 -11.57 -7.41 0.82
N ASN A 98 -12.64 -6.75 1.24
CA ASN A 98 -13.90 -6.69 0.50
C ASN A 98 -14.30 -5.24 0.24
N PRO A 99 -13.62 -4.52 -0.67
CA PRO A 99 -14.06 -3.20 -1.09
C PRO A 99 -15.37 -3.32 -1.90
N VAL A 100 -16.21 -2.30 -1.81
CA VAL A 100 -17.49 -2.26 -2.53
C VAL A 100 -17.28 -1.59 -3.88
N SER A 101 -17.54 -2.32 -4.97
CA SER A 101 -17.54 -1.76 -6.33
C SER A 101 -18.58 -0.66 -6.48
N ASN A 102 -18.28 0.35 -7.30
CA ASN A 102 -19.15 1.49 -7.59
C ASN A 102 -19.58 2.27 -6.34
N SER A 103 -18.73 2.29 -5.32
CA SER A 103 -18.94 3.00 -4.07
C SER A 103 -17.62 3.56 -3.55
N TRP A 104 -17.68 4.63 -2.76
CA TRP A 104 -16.53 5.11 -2.02
C TRP A 104 -16.20 4.17 -0.88
N ASN A 105 -14.95 3.72 -0.84
CA ASN A 105 -14.38 2.93 0.23
C ASN A 105 -13.38 3.80 1.00
N HIS A 106 -13.35 3.69 2.31
CA HIS A 106 -12.41 4.39 3.18
C HIS A 106 -11.38 3.41 3.72
N LEU A 107 -10.11 3.65 3.41
CA LEU A 107 -8.99 2.83 3.85
C LEU A 107 -8.08 3.63 4.77
N VAL A 108 -7.73 3.04 5.91
CA VAL A 108 -6.68 3.55 6.79
C VAL A 108 -5.70 2.43 7.10
N ILE A 109 -4.43 2.66 6.77
CA ILE A 109 -3.32 1.75 7.09
C ILE A 109 -2.43 2.41 8.11
N GLN A 110 -2.07 1.66 9.17
CA GLN A 110 -1.10 2.09 10.17
C GLN A 110 0.13 1.19 10.16
N ALA A 111 1.29 1.81 10.10
CA ALA A 111 2.58 1.15 10.08
C ALA A 111 3.57 1.84 11.03
N GLN A 112 4.59 1.11 11.46
CA GLN A 112 5.60 1.64 12.35
C GLN A 112 6.97 1.03 12.04
N ARG A 113 8.02 1.86 12.07
CA ARG A 113 9.38 1.39 12.23
C ARG A 113 9.70 1.36 13.72
N THR A 114 10.05 0.19 14.23
CA THR A 114 10.38 0.00 15.65
C THR A 114 11.74 0.59 16.02
N SER A 115 12.00 0.77 17.30
CA SER A 115 13.27 1.33 17.78
C SER A 115 14.49 0.46 17.44
N ASP A 116 14.30 -0.84 17.22
CA ASP A 116 15.31 -1.79 16.74
C ASP A 116 15.37 -1.92 15.21
N ASN A 117 14.77 -0.96 14.48
CA ASN A 117 14.73 -0.91 13.03
C ASN A 117 14.06 -2.13 12.37
N ARG A 118 12.97 -2.62 12.92
CA ARG A 118 12.09 -3.58 12.26
C ARG A 118 10.84 -2.88 11.71
N LEU A 119 10.22 -3.51 10.74
CA LEU A 119 8.88 -3.12 10.27
C LEU A 119 7.83 -3.71 11.20
N LEU A 120 6.85 -2.91 11.58
CA LEU A 120 5.61 -3.36 12.20
C LEU A 120 4.43 -2.94 11.32
N PHE A 121 3.76 -3.92 10.72
CA PHE A 121 2.46 -3.77 10.11
C PHE A 121 1.41 -3.78 11.23
N LYS A 122 0.83 -2.61 11.55
CA LYS A 122 -0.02 -2.46 12.74
C LYS A 122 -1.46 -2.90 12.48
N SER A 123 -2.12 -2.21 11.58
CA SER A 123 -3.55 -2.43 11.33
C SER A 123 -3.99 -1.94 9.95
N ILE A 124 -5.09 -2.51 9.49
CA ILE A 124 -5.84 -2.07 8.32
C ILE A 124 -7.28 -1.82 8.74
N THR A 125 -7.80 -0.65 8.40
CA THR A 125 -9.22 -0.32 8.54
C THR A 125 -9.81 -0.13 7.16
N LEU A 126 -10.80 -0.94 6.80
CA LEU A 126 -11.56 -0.77 5.57
C LEU A 126 -13.04 -0.56 5.92
N ASN A 127 -13.60 0.56 5.44
CA ASN A 127 -15.01 0.92 5.67
C ASN A 127 -15.42 0.86 7.15
N GLY A 128 -14.57 1.37 8.04
CA GLY A 128 -14.81 1.43 9.48
C GLY A 128 -14.54 0.12 10.24
N LYS A 129 -14.23 -0.99 9.54
CA LYS A 129 -13.84 -2.25 10.18
C LYS A 129 -12.32 -2.34 10.30
N THR A 130 -11.81 -2.25 11.53
CA THR A 130 -10.38 -2.36 11.85
C THR A 130 -9.99 -3.80 12.12
N ASN A 131 -8.89 -4.25 11.50
CA ASN A 131 -8.24 -5.52 11.76
C ASN A 131 -6.78 -5.24 12.15
N THR A 132 -6.34 -5.88 13.22
CA THR A 132 -4.95 -5.80 13.70
C THR A 132 -4.11 -6.82 12.95
N LEU A 133 -3.03 -6.38 12.32
CA LEU A 133 -2.03 -7.25 11.68
C LEU A 133 -0.99 -7.74 12.70
N ASN A 134 -0.40 -6.81 13.43
CA ASN A 134 0.66 -7.05 14.41
C ASN A 134 1.79 -7.94 13.86
N ARG A 135 2.10 -7.78 12.55
CA ARG A 135 3.15 -8.53 11.86
C ARG A 135 4.45 -7.74 11.89
N TYR A 136 5.52 -8.41 12.28
CA TYR A 136 6.87 -7.86 12.25
C TYR A 136 7.64 -8.41 11.06
N ASP A 137 8.52 -7.56 10.49
CA ASP A 137 9.43 -7.95 9.43
C ASP A 137 10.78 -7.23 9.60
N ASN A 138 11.80 -7.65 8.85
CA ASN A 138 13.11 -7.03 8.85
C ASN A 138 13.30 -6.21 7.57
N PRO A 139 14.07 -5.10 7.61
CA PRO A 139 14.40 -4.36 6.41
C PRO A 139 15.34 -5.14 5.50
N SER A 140 15.26 -4.89 4.20
CA SER A 140 16.20 -5.40 3.21
C SER A 140 17.29 -4.37 2.86
N PRO A 141 18.41 -4.78 2.26
CA PRO A 141 19.45 -3.85 1.81
C PRO A 141 18.98 -2.97 0.65
N THR A 142 19.44 -1.70 0.62
CA THR A 142 19.19 -0.78 -0.50
C THR A 142 20.23 0.32 -0.60
N THR A 143 20.38 0.92 -1.77
CA THR A 143 21.14 2.16 -1.99
C THR A 143 20.23 3.40 -2.06
N TRP A 144 18.93 3.24 -1.94
CA TRP A 144 17.95 4.34 -2.04
C TRP A 144 17.89 5.16 -0.76
N TYR A 145 17.42 6.39 -0.91
CA TYR A 145 17.14 7.29 0.20
C TYR A 145 15.83 8.03 -0.06
N GLY A 146 14.98 8.11 0.94
CA GLY A 146 13.73 8.87 0.89
C GLY A 146 12.57 8.17 1.56
N LEU A 147 11.43 8.79 1.43
CA LEU A 147 10.12 8.27 1.82
C LEU A 147 9.22 8.28 0.60
N THR A 148 8.51 7.20 0.33
CA THR A 148 7.49 7.15 -0.73
C THR A 148 6.18 6.63 -0.20
N ILE A 149 5.10 7.15 -0.76
CA ILE A 149 3.78 6.54 -0.66
C ILE A 149 3.34 6.14 -2.06
N ASN A 150 2.82 4.94 -2.19
CA ASN A 150 2.42 4.37 -3.47
C ASN A 150 0.94 4.01 -3.45
N TYR A 151 0.38 4.04 -4.65
CA TYR A 151 -0.86 3.36 -5.01
C TYR A 151 -0.60 2.60 -6.31
N GLN A 152 -0.99 1.33 -6.37
CA GLN A 152 -0.94 0.52 -7.58
C GLN A 152 -2.29 -0.16 -7.79
N MET A 153 -2.66 -0.34 -9.04
CA MET A 153 -3.80 -1.15 -9.45
C MET A 153 -3.38 -2.11 -10.55
N ASP A 154 -3.83 -3.36 -10.44
CA ASP A 154 -3.42 -4.44 -11.32
C ASP A 154 -4.60 -5.06 -12.05
N GLY A 155 -4.44 -5.25 -13.36
CA GLY A 155 -5.39 -6.00 -14.17
C GLY A 155 -5.25 -7.51 -13.93
N ASN A 156 -6.35 -8.23 -14.10
CA ASN A 156 -6.35 -9.68 -14.01
C ASN A 156 -5.89 -10.37 -15.31
N SER A 157 -5.97 -11.69 -15.37
CA SER A 157 -5.59 -12.48 -16.54
C SER A 157 -6.40 -12.18 -17.80
N GLN A 158 -7.60 -11.62 -17.67
CA GLN A 158 -8.47 -11.24 -18.80
C GLN A 158 -8.29 -9.80 -19.22
N GLN A 159 -7.60 -8.98 -18.42
CA GLN A 159 -7.36 -7.55 -18.65
C GLN A 159 -8.66 -6.77 -18.95
N GLN A 160 -9.70 -7.07 -18.20
CA GLN A 160 -10.96 -6.32 -18.31
C GLN A 160 -10.75 -4.88 -17.81
N PRO A 161 -11.25 -3.86 -18.52
CA PRO A 161 -11.04 -2.48 -18.13
C PRO A 161 -11.79 -2.15 -16.84
N TYR A 162 -11.13 -1.40 -15.96
CA TYR A 162 -11.74 -0.79 -14.78
C TYR A 162 -11.03 0.51 -14.41
N SER A 163 -11.67 1.30 -13.58
CA SER A 163 -11.13 2.59 -13.12
C SER A 163 -11.13 2.65 -11.61
N VAL A 164 -10.13 3.33 -11.06
CA VAL A 164 -10.10 3.70 -9.65
C VAL A 164 -9.91 5.20 -9.50
N HIS A 165 -10.71 5.82 -8.65
CA HIS A 165 -10.54 7.20 -8.24
C HIS A 165 -10.01 7.23 -6.80
N LEU A 166 -8.98 8.03 -6.53
CA LEU A 166 -8.52 8.34 -5.17
C LEU A 166 -8.94 9.74 -4.80
N ASP A 167 -9.44 9.91 -3.58
CA ASP A 167 -9.80 11.21 -2.99
C ASP A 167 -9.34 11.29 -1.54
N LYS A 168 -9.15 12.52 -1.04
CA LYS A 168 -8.79 12.81 0.36
C LYS A 168 -7.60 11.99 0.87
N LEU A 169 -6.61 11.75 0.00
CA LEU A 169 -5.39 11.11 0.45
C LEU A 169 -4.70 12.00 1.48
N ASN A 170 -4.59 11.49 2.68
CA ASN A 170 -3.87 12.11 3.78
C ASN A 170 -2.82 11.15 4.32
N PHE A 171 -1.56 11.55 4.27
CA PHE A 171 -0.46 10.78 4.80
C PHE A 171 0.16 11.51 5.99
N THR A 172 0.11 10.88 7.16
CA THR A 172 0.71 11.43 8.38
C THR A 172 1.89 10.60 8.85
N TYR A 173 2.87 11.26 9.44
CA TYR A 173 4.11 10.65 9.93
C TYR A 173 4.63 11.37 11.18
N GLU A 174 5.26 10.60 12.06
CA GLU A 174 5.90 11.08 13.29
C GLU A 174 7.30 10.48 13.48
#